data_fa4982d8abb486b5337aac2939cd72bb
#
_entry.id   fa4982d8abb486b5337aac2939cd72bb
#
_cell.length_a   1.000
_cell.length_b   1.000
_cell.length_c   1.000
_cell.angle_alpha   90.00
_cell.angle_beta   90.00
_cell.angle_gamma   90.00
#
_symmetry.space_group_name_H-M   'P 1'
#
loop_
_entity.id
_entity.type
_entity.pdbx_description
1 polymer ?
#
loop_
_entity_poly.entity_id
_entity_poly.type
_entity_poly.pdbx_seq_one_letter_code
_entity_poly.pdbx_strand_id
1 'polypeptide(L)'
;MDELERRGHIAMSWNDITPAVLPNGVTAAMYRVGRPDEPASPTVFKVYFPPGCHIEAHTHHCDYSEIIMEGSQRVGSQWHYPGDIRIGLANRGYGPLVAGPEGATVLFIFADGRWPAVTIGKNDGSTLNVDVIARHFEAG
;
A
#
# COMPACT_ATOMS: atom_id res chain seq x y z
N MET A 1 14.38 15.91 3.41
CA MET A 1 13.69 16.94 2.57
C MET A 1 14.60 18.08 2.20
N ASP A 2 15.44 18.54 3.12
CA ASP A 2 16.37 19.63 2.84
C ASP A 2 17.30 19.36 1.64
N GLU A 3 17.72 18.11 1.48
CA GLU A 3 18.54 17.73 0.33
C GLU A 3 17.76 17.86 -0.98
N LEU A 4 16.50 17.40 -0.99
CA LEU A 4 15.64 17.52 -2.18
C LEU A 4 15.41 18.99 -2.53
N GLU A 5 15.10 19.83 -1.53
CA GLU A 5 14.87 21.27 -1.73
C GLU A 5 16.12 21.95 -2.29
N ARG A 6 17.28 21.62 -1.76
CA ARG A 6 18.56 22.26 -2.13
C ARG A 6 19.08 21.80 -3.48
N ARG A 7 18.98 20.50 -3.78
CA ARG A 7 19.60 19.88 -4.95
C ARG A 7 18.62 19.56 -6.08
N GLY A 8 17.33 19.55 -5.77
CA GLY A 8 16.29 19.21 -6.73
C GLY A 8 16.13 17.71 -7.00
N HIS A 9 17.01 16.88 -6.43
CA HIS A 9 17.02 15.44 -6.63
C HIS A 9 17.50 14.74 -5.35
N ILE A 10 16.91 13.56 -5.10
CA ILE A 10 17.37 12.68 -4.03
C ILE A 10 17.35 11.24 -4.56
N ALA A 11 18.35 10.46 -4.18
CA ALA A 11 18.41 9.03 -4.51
C ALA A 11 18.39 8.22 -3.23
N MET A 12 17.60 7.13 -3.25
CA MET A 12 17.51 6.22 -2.12
C MET A 12 17.16 4.82 -2.62
N SER A 13 17.30 3.82 -1.74
CA SER A 13 16.77 2.50 -2.00
C SER A 13 15.64 2.20 -1.01
N TRP A 14 14.87 1.15 -1.27
CA TRP A 14 13.86 0.71 -0.30
C TRP A 14 14.46 0.41 1.07
N ASN A 15 15.72 -0.01 1.12
CA ASN A 15 16.40 -0.30 2.38
C ASN A 15 16.66 0.95 3.23
N ASP A 16 16.61 2.12 2.63
CA ASP A 16 16.80 3.40 3.35
C ASP A 16 15.52 3.90 4.00
N ILE A 17 14.39 3.26 3.71
CA ILE A 17 13.07 3.65 4.24
C ILE A 17 12.71 2.72 5.38
N THR A 18 12.41 3.29 6.55
CA THR A 18 11.93 2.51 7.69
C THR A 18 10.49 2.08 7.45
N PRO A 19 10.21 0.77 7.34
CA PRO A 19 8.85 0.31 7.10
C PRO A 19 8.00 0.34 8.37
N ALA A 20 6.69 0.48 8.18
CA ALA A 20 5.72 0.12 9.21
C ALA A 20 5.72 -1.40 9.33
N VAL A 21 5.78 -1.91 10.56
CA VAL A 21 5.72 -3.36 10.84
C VAL A 21 4.48 -3.60 11.69
N LEU A 22 3.56 -4.40 11.16
CA LEU A 22 2.29 -4.70 11.81
C LEU A 22 2.36 -6.04 12.53
N PRO A 23 1.51 -6.27 13.57
CA PRO A 23 1.59 -7.48 14.39
C PRO A 23 1.44 -8.80 13.62
N ASN A 24 0.73 -8.79 12.50
CA ASN A 24 0.52 -9.98 11.67
C ASN A 24 1.63 -10.21 10.63
N GLY A 25 2.72 -9.46 10.70
CA GLY A 25 3.86 -9.63 9.80
C GLY A 25 3.79 -8.83 8.50
N VAL A 26 2.73 -8.08 8.27
CA VAL A 26 2.67 -7.14 7.13
C VAL A 26 3.69 -6.02 7.35
N THR A 27 4.44 -5.69 6.30
CA THR A 27 5.35 -4.54 6.32
C THR A 27 5.01 -3.61 5.16
N ALA A 28 5.14 -2.32 5.39
CA ALA A 28 4.83 -1.30 4.38
C ALA A 28 5.85 -0.18 4.43
N ALA A 29 6.55 0.03 3.33
CA ALA A 29 7.48 1.16 3.16
C ALA A 29 6.86 2.15 2.18
N MET A 30 7.08 3.45 2.39
CA MET A 30 6.40 4.49 1.62
C MET A 30 7.34 5.64 1.29
N TYR A 31 7.14 6.21 0.11
CA TYR A 31 7.69 7.52 -0.22
C TYR A 31 6.68 8.34 -1.04
N ARG A 32 6.88 9.65 -1.07
CA ARG A 32 6.08 10.57 -1.88
C ARG A 32 6.88 11.04 -3.08
N VAL A 33 6.21 11.19 -4.21
CA VAL A 33 6.85 11.74 -5.42
C VAL A 33 6.74 13.26 -5.33
N GLY A 34 7.79 13.88 -4.82
CA GLY A 34 7.83 15.31 -4.57
C GLY A 34 7.93 15.62 -3.07
N ARG A 35 7.31 16.70 -2.65
CA ARG A 35 7.35 17.11 -1.23
C ARG A 35 6.39 16.27 -0.40
N PRO A 36 6.84 15.75 0.74
CA PRO A 36 5.99 14.87 1.56
C PRO A 36 4.75 15.56 2.14
N ASP A 37 4.81 16.87 2.33
CA ASP A 37 3.70 17.65 2.88
C ASP A 37 2.76 18.22 1.82
N GLU A 38 3.02 17.97 0.53
CA GLU A 38 2.16 18.42 -0.56
C GLU A 38 1.02 17.42 -0.78
N PRO A 39 -0.26 17.83 -0.58
CA PRO A 39 -1.37 16.90 -0.75
C PRO A 39 -1.48 16.27 -2.15
N ALA A 40 -1.01 16.96 -3.17
CA ALA A 40 -1.07 16.48 -4.55
C ALA A 40 0.06 15.53 -4.92
N SER A 41 1.05 15.33 -4.06
CA SER A 41 2.17 14.43 -4.35
C SER A 41 1.70 12.99 -4.46
N PRO A 42 2.03 12.27 -5.54
CA PRO A 42 1.76 10.85 -5.61
C PRO A 42 2.45 10.09 -4.47
N THR A 43 1.85 8.99 -4.04
CA THR A 43 2.35 8.19 -2.93
C THR A 43 2.60 6.77 -3.39
N VAL A 44 3.78 6.23 -3.08
CA VAL A 44 4.19 4.89 -3.50
C VAL A 44 4.46 4.05 -2.25
N PHE A 45 3.81 2.87 -2.19
CA PHE A 45 4.01 1.88 -1.14
C PHE A 45 4.59 0.61 -1.71
N LYS A 46 5.52 0.02 -0.99
CA LYS A 46 5.90 -1.38 -1.19
C LYS A 46 5.45 -2.15 0.04
N VAL A 47 4.52 -3.06 -0.14
CA VAL A 47 3.88 -3.80 0.95
C VAL A 47 4.16 -5.28 0.81
N TYR A 48 4.59 -5.91 1.90
CA TYR A 48 4.68 -7.36 1.97
C TYR A 48 3.55 -7.90 2.82
N PHE A 49 2.80 -8.85 2.25
CA PHE A 49 1.74 -9.60 2.93
C PHE A 49 2.23 -11.02 3.15
N PRO A 50 2.29 -11.51 4.42
CA PRO A 50 2.69 -12.89 4.67
C PRO A 50 1.74 -13.92 4.04
N PRO A 51 2.17 -15.18 3.89
CA PRO A 51 1.30 -16.22 3.33
C PRO A 51 -0.06 -16.28 4.04
N GLY A 52 -1.12 -16.29 3.25
CA GLY A 52 -2.49 -16.39 3.75
C GLY A 52 -3.05 -15.13 4.39
N CYS A 53 -2.30 -14.04 4.42
CA CYS A 53 -2.77 -12.78 5.00
C CYS A 53 -4.05 -12.32 4.33
N HIS A 54 -5.05 -11.97 5.14
CA HIS A 54 -6.37 -11.55 4.69
C HIS A 54 -6.59 -10.07 5.04
N ILE A 55 -6.92 -9.26 4.04
CA ILE A 55 -7.25 -7.84 4.21
C ILE A 55 -8.70 -7.64 3.83
N GLU A 56 -9.45 -6.92 4.66
CA GLU A 56 -10.85 -6.61 4.39
C GLU A 56 -11.02 -5.80 3.11
N ALA A 57 -12.19 -5.94 2.49
CA ALA A 57 -12.57 -5.09 1.38
C ALA A 57 -12.54 -3.62 1.81
N HIS A 58 -12.00 -2.78 0.95
CA HIS A 58 -11.82 -1.36 1.25
C HIS A 58 -11.76 -0.53 -0.03
N THR A 59 -11.66 0.77 0.11
CA THR A 59 -11.49 1.71 -1.00
C THR A 59 -10.49 2.79 -0.61
N HIS A 60 -10.12 3.63 -1.56
CA HIS A 60 -9.26 4.80 -1.36
C HIS A 60 -9.95 6.02 -1.97
N HIS A 61 -9.55 7.22 -1.53
CA HIS A 61 -10.14 8.47 -2.03
C HIS A 61 -9.41 9.05 -3.25
N CYS A 62 -8.45 8.32 -3.80
CA CYS A 62 -7.77 8.70 -5.04
C CYS A 62 -7.60 7.49 -5.94
N ASP A 63 -7.32 7.76 -7.20
CA ASP A 63 -7.00 6.70 -8.16
C ASP A 63 -5.64 6.08 -7.82
N TYR A 64 -5.48 4.81 -8.17
CA TYR A 64 -4.24 4.09 -7.82
C TYR A 64 -4.01 2.92 -8.77
N SER A 65 -2.79 2.39 -8.74
CA SER A 65 -2.48 1.11 -9.35
C SER A 65 -1.78 0.20 -8.35
N GLU A 66 -1.90 -1.10 -8.58
CA GLU A 66 -1.22 -2.15 -7.81
C GLU A 66 -0.48 -3.04 -8.79
N ILE A 67 0.78 -3.35 -8.48
CA ILE A 67 1.62 -4.21 -9.29
C ILE A 67 2.16 -5.32 -8.41
N ILE A 68 1.88 -6.57 -8.77
CA ILE A 68 2.44 -7.70 -8.04
C ILE A 68 3.92 -7.81 -8.40
N MET A 69 4.80 -7.73 -7.40
CA MET A 69 6.25 -7.84 -7.58
C MET A 69 6.73 -9.26 -7.37
N GLU A 70 6.22 -9.91 -6.31
CA GLU A 70 6.58 -11.29 -5.95
C GLU A 70 5.38 -11.98 -5.32
N GLY A 71 5.37 -13.32 -5.42
CA GLY A 71 4.31 -14.14 -4.83
C GLY A 71 3.01 -14.06 -5.61
N SER A 72 1.89 -14.10 -4.89
CA SER A 72 0.57 -14.04 -5.51
C SER A 72 -0.44 -13.44 -4.54
N GLN A 73 -1.50 -12.85 -5.11
CA GLN A 73 -2.56 -12.24 -4.31
C GLN A 73 -3.90 -12.45 -5.01
N ARG A 74 -4.89 -12.88 -4.24
CA ARG A 74 -6.27 -12.94 -4.70
C ARG A 74 -6.97 -11.63 -4.33
N VAL A 75 -7.63 -11.01 -5.31
CA VAL A 75 -8.46 -9.82 -5.10
C VAL A 75 -9.88 -10.20 -5.47
N GLY A 76 -10.77 -10.23 -4.48
CA GLY A 76 -12.08 -10.83 -4.68
C GLY A 76 -11.93 -12.31 -5.05
N SER A 77 -12.36 -12.69 -6.25
CA SER A 77 -12.25 -14.06 -6.74
C SER A 77 -11.10 -14.29 -7.73
N GLN A 78 -10.34 -13.25 -8.06
CA GLN A 78 -9.32 -13.33 -9.11
C GLN A 78 -7.91 -13.32 -8.53
N TRP A 79 -7.08 -14.28 -8.98
CA TRP A 79 -5.67 -14.36 -8.59
C TRP A 79 -4.80 -13.51 -9.52
N HIS A 80 -3.80 -12.86 -8.93
CA HIS A 80 -2.81 -12.04 -9.62
C HIS A 80 -1.40 -12.54 -9.28
N TYR A 81 -0.52 -12.46 -10.25
CA TYR A 81 0.85 -13.00 -10.20
C TYR A 81 1.86 -11.92 -10.59
N PRO A 82 3.18 -12.16 -10.40
CA PRO A 82 4.18 -11.15 -10.70
C PRO A 82 4.04 -10.56 -12.10
N GLY A 83 4.03 -9.23 -12.18
CA GLY A 83 3.82 -8.49 -13.41
C GLY A 83 2.38 -8.09 -13.66
N ASP A 84 1.42 -8.66 -12.94
CA ASP A 84 0.01 -8.27 -13.09
C ASP A 84 -0.21 -6.89 -12.49
N ILE A 85 -1.01 -6.10 -13.18
CA ILE A 85 -1.32 -4.71 -12.82
C ILE A 85 -2.83 -4.58 -12.64
N ARG A 86 -3.24 -3.97 -11.52
CA ARG A 86 -4.62 -3.52 -11.33
C ARG A 86 -4.64 -2.00 -11.30
N ILE A 87 -5.67 -1.41 -11.90
CA ILE A 87 -5.94 0.01 -11.81
C ILE A 87 -7.27 0.17 -11.10
N GLY A 88 -7.29 0.96 -10.02
CA GLY A 88 -8.48 1.23 -9.25
C GLY A 88 -8.83 2.70 -9.29
N LEU A 89 -10.12 3.00 -9.45
CA LEU A 89 -10.61 4.36 -9.38
C LEU A 89 -10.99 4.72 -7.94
N ALA A 90 -10.87 6.00 -7.63
CA ALA A 90 -11.25 6.54 -6.34
C ALA A 90 -12.69 6.13 -5.96
N ASN A 91 -12.88 5.82 -4.68
CA ASN A 91 -14.18 5.52 -4.08
C ASN A 91 -14.87 4.27 -4.64
N ARG A 92 -14.12 3.38 -5.29
CA ARG A 92 -14.62 2.09 -5.76
C ARG A 92 -14.05 1.00 -4.85
N GLY A 93 -14.92 0.30 -4.15
CA GLY A 93 -14.52 -0.77 -3.24
C GLY A 93 -13.94 -1.98 -3.97
N TYR A 94 -13.01 -2.68 -3.34
CA TYR A 94 -12.42 -3.89 -3.86
C TYR A 94 -11.94 -4.79 -2.72
N GLY A 95 -11.68 -6.03 -3.07
CA GLY A 95 -11.25 -7.04 -2.10
C GLY A 95 -12.36 -8.03 -1.78
N PRO A 96 -12.20 -8.84 -0.73
CA PRO A 96 -11.02 -8.86 0.15
C PRO A 96 -9.75 -9.27 -0.59
N LEU A 97 -8.60 -8.99 0.04
CA LEU A 97 -7.28 -9.38 -0.46
C LEU A 97 -6.79 -10.57 0.33
N VAL A 98 -6.26 -11.58 -0.35
CA VAL A 98 -5.68 -12.75 0.31
C VAL A 98 -4.34 -13.06 -0.33
N ALA A 99 -3.26 -13.03 0.46
CA ALA A 99 -1.95 -13.42 -0.02
C ALA A 99 -1.89 -14.93 -0.26
N GLY A 100 -1.19 -15.34 -1.30
CA GLY A 100 -1.00 -16.75 -1.63
C GLY A 100 -0.03 -17.47 -0.72
N PRO A 101 0.31 -18.74 -1.03
CA PRO A 101 1.13 -19.59 -0.16
C PRO A 101 2.56 -19.11 0.02
N GLU A 102 3.05 -18.24 -0.85
CA GLU A 102 4.39 -17.65 -0.77
C GLU A 102 4.37 -16.21 -0.25
N GLY A 103 3.20 -15.72 0.13
CA GLY A 103 3.01 -14.30 0.44
C GLY A 103 2.83 -13.48 -0.83
N ALA A 104 2.82 -12.17 -0.68
CA ALA A 104 2.73 -11.25 -1.80
C ALA A 104 3.50 -9.97 -1.49
N THR A 105 4.37 -9.56 -2.41
CA THR A 105 4.97 -8.24 -2.38
C THR A 105 4.31 -7.40 -3.47
N VAL A 106 3.69 -6.30 -3.08
CA VAL A 106 2.86 -5.48 -3.96
C VAL A 106 3.34 -4.04 -3.94
N LEU A 107 3.48 -3.46 -5.11
CA LEU A 107 3.76 -2.03 -5.26
C LEU A 107 2.44 -1.32 -5.48
N PHE A 108 2.13 -0.36 -4.61
CA PHE A 108 0.94 0.49 -4.73
C PHE A 108 1.38 1.89 -5.15
N ILE A 109 0.72 2.43 -6.17
CA ILE A 109 0.99 3.79 -6.64
C ILE A 109 -0.31 4.58 -6.56
N PHE A 110 -0.39 5.51 -5.61
CA PHE A 110 -1.55 6.37 -5.40
C PHE A 110 -1.34 7.71 -6.07
N ALA A 111 -2.38 8.23 -6.70
CA ALA A 111 -2.30 9.47 -7.48
C ALA A 111 -1.92 10.69 -6.64
N ASP A 112 -2.27 10.69 -5.36
CA ASP A 112 -1.96 11.81 -4.45
C ASP A 112 -1.90 11.34 -2.99
N GLY A 113 -2.03 12.26 -2.04
CA GLY A 113 -1.95 11.97 -0.62
C GLY A 113 -3.20 11.37 0.01
N ARG A 114 -4.27 11.14 -0.76
CA ARG A 114 -5.52 10.56 -0.25
C ARG A 114 -5.51 9.03 -0.28
N TRP A 115 -4.35 8.46 -0.05
CA TRP A 115 -4.14 7.01 -0.07
C TRP A 115 -4.76 6.25 1.11
N PRO A 116 -5.00 6.85 2.32
CA PRO A 116 -5.53 6.05 3.42
C PRO A 116 -6.78 5.29 3.02
N ALA A 117 -6.82 4.02 3.40
CA ALA A 117 -7.93 3.15 3.05
C ALA A 117 -9.15 3.42 3.91
N VAL A 118 -10.31 3.24 3.30
CA VAL A 118 -11.60 3.28 4.00
C VAL A 118 -12.18 1.87 3.97
N THR A 119 -12.25 1.23 5.13
CA THR A 119 -12.75 -0.13 5.24
C THR A 119 -14.26 -0.15 4.99
N ILE A 120 -14.70 -1.05 4.10
CA ILE A 120 -16.13 -1.25 3.78
C ILE A 120 -16.62 -2.61 4.25
N GLY A 121 -15.71 -3.51 4.64
CA GLY A 121 -16.04 -4.80 5.20
C GLY A 121 -16.20 -4.74 6.71
N LYS A 122 -16.69 -5.85 7.28
CA LYS A 122 -16.85 -5.99 8.71
C LYS A 122 -15.51 -6.39 9.32
N ASN A 123 -15.01 -5.60 10.26
CA ASN A 123 -13.78 -5.94 10.97
C ASN A 123 -14.11 -6.90 12.13
N ASP A 124 -13.80 -8.17 11.96
CA ASP A 124 -14.03 -9.21 12.95
C ASP A 124 -12.76 -9.60 13.72
N GLY A 125 -11.66 -8.87 13.52
CA GLY A 125 -10.39 -9.14 14.16
C GLY A 125 -9.54 -10.19 13.47
N SER A 126 -10.06 -10.88 12.45
CA SER A 126 -9.31 -11.89 11.69
C SER A 126 -8.56 -11.30 10.51
N THR A 127 -8.84 -10.04 10.16
CA THR A 127 -8.24 -9.35 9.03
C THR A 127 -7.40 -8.18 9.49
N LEU A 128 -6.44 -7.77 8.65
CA LEU A 128 -5.63 -6.58 8.91
C LEU A 128 -6.50 -5.32 8.82
N ASN A 129 -6.43 -4.48 9.85
CA ASN A 129 -7.05 -3.16 9.81
C ASN A 129 -6.12 -2.20 9.07
N VAL A 130 -6.49 -1.82 7.85
CA VAL A 130 -5.67 -0.96 7.00
C VAL A 130 -5.46 0.45 7.57
N ASP A 131 -6.33 0.89 8.49
CA ASP A 131 -6.17 2.19 9.16
C ASP A 131 -4.91 2.23 10.02
N VAL A 132 -4.39 1.09 10.45
CA VAL A 132 -3.14 1.01 11.23
C VAL A 132 -1.97 1.52 10.40
N ILE A 133 -1.92 1.18 9.12
CA ILE A 133 -0.88 1.67 8.21
C ILE A 133 -0.98 3.20 8.09
N ALA A 134 -2.18 3.72 7.88
CA ALA A 134 -2.39 5.15 7.77
C ALA A 134 -1.91 5.88 9.02
N ARG A 135 -2.26 5.39 10.19
CA ARG A 135 -1.86 6.02 11.47
C ARG A 135 -0.35 6.02 11.66
N HIS A 136 0.34 4.97 11.25
CA HIS A 136 1.80 4.91 11.34
C HIS A 136 2.45 6.07 10.60
N PHE A 137 2.03 6.31 9.37
CA PHE A 137 2.63 7.35 8.53
C PHE A 137 2.14 8.76 8.89
N GLU A 138 0.94 8.90 9.45
CA GLU A 138 0.44 10.18 9.94
C GLU A 138 1.17 10.61 11.21
N ALA A 139 1.52 9.68 12.08
CA ALA A 139 2.23 9.96 13.34
C ALA A 139 3.71 10.26 13.12
N GLY A 140 4.25 9.80 12.03
CA GLY A 140 5.66 10.00 11.70
C GLY A 140 5.89 11.23 10.86
#